data_0722ee5186a67c66cb6ce8e9b3596191
#
_entry.id   0722ee5186a67c66cb6ce8e9b3596191
#
_cell.length_a   1.000
_cell.length_b   1.000
_cell.length_c   1.000
_cell.angle_alpha   90.00
_cell.angle_beta   90.00
_cell.angle_gamma   90.00
#
_symmetry.space_group_name_H-M   'P 1'
#
loop_
_entity.id
_entity.type
_entity.pdbx_description
1 polymer ?
#
loop_
_entity_poly.entity_id
_entity_poly.type
_entity_poly.pdbx_seq_one_letter_code
_entity_poly.pdbx_strand_id
1 'polypeptide(L)'
;MQFISSVKNEQIKQLKKLHTKKGRRQHQRYLLEGEHLVQEALAAKVELSQLYVTQDFINHDVHHLIKQYHDQTTLITPEVAQSLAETITPQGIFAVTNLVKPALPTSWSGQWLLLDQVQDPGNVGTMVRTADAAGLKGVVLSSDSVDVYQSKVQRAMQGSQFHLPVFTADLLPVVTQMQQQKIPVWGTLVDRQAISYQQIAPQANWALIMGNEAHGLNSTLTAMTDQNIYIPLSGQAESLNVAVAAGVLMFSLR
;
A
#
# COMPACT_ATOMS: atom_id res chain seq x y z
N MET A 1 25.97 1.78 20.11
CA MET A 1 24.50 1.73 20.17
C MET A 1 24.00 2.68 21.27
N GLN A 2 23.10 3.60 20.96
CA GLN A 2 22.44 4.49 21.93
C GLN A 2 21.36 3.72 22.70
N PHE A 3 21.04 4.15 23.95
CA PHE A 3 19.93 3.57 24.74
C PHE A 3 18.92 4.62 25.16
N ILE A 4 17.63 4.33 24.94
CA ILE A 4 16.51 5.20 25.34
C ILE A 4 15.53 4.40 26.21
N SER A 5 15.37 4.83 27.46
CA SER A 5 14.47 4.19 28.43
C SER A 5 13.17 4.98 28.70
N SER A 6 13.11 6.24 28.27
CA SER A 6 11.96 7.10 28.59
C SER A 6 11.05 7.34 27.38
N VAL A 7 9.76 7.09 27.53
CA VAL A 7 8.72 7.46 26.56
C VAL A 7 8.59 8.98 26.36
N LYS A 8 9.15 9.79 27.27
CA LYS A 8 9.18 11.26 27.20
C LYS A 8 10.41 11.79 26.46
N ASN A 9 11.33 10.91 26.02
CA ASN A 9 12.49 11.30 25.23
C ASN A 9 12.04 12.03 23.96
N GLU A 10 12.78 13.06 23.56
CA GLU A 10 12.38 13.91 22.44
C GLU A 10 12.39 13.15 21.10
N GLN A 11 13.33 12.25 20.88
CA GLN A 11 13.34 11.40 19.68
C GLN A 11 12.08 10.53 19.61
N ILE A 12 11.65 9.94 20.73
CA ILE A 12 10.43 9.11 20.79
C ILE A 12 9.18 9.95 20.48
N LYS A 13 9.11 11.18 21.01
CA LYS A 13 8.02 12.10 20.67
C LYS A 13 7.99 12.45 19.17
N GLN A 14 9.14 12.64 18.53
CA GLN A 14 9.23 12.90 17.10
C GLN A 14 8.78 11.67 16.29
N LEU A 15 9.18 10.45 16.67
CA LEU A 15 8.73 9.23 16.04
C LEU A 15 7.20 9.06 16.09
N LYS A 16 6.59 9.34 17.24
CA LYS A 16 5.13 9.30 17.40
C LYS A 16 4.39 10.23 16.44
N LYS A 17 4.98 11.35 16.03
CA LYS A 17 4.37 12.23 15.01
C LYS A 17 4.23 11.54 13.67
N LEU A 18 5.08 10.54 13.36
CA LEU A 18 5.05 9.78 12.11
C LEU A 18 3.80 8.88 11.97
N HIS A 19 3.05 8.63 13.04
CA HIS A 19 1.75 7.96 12.95
C HIS A 19 0.71 8.80 12.21
N THR A 20 0.88 10.12 12.14
CA THR A 20 -0.05 11.02 11.45
C THR A 20 0.43 11.38 10.04
N LYS A 21 -0.50 11.52 9.07
CA LYS A 21 -0.20 12.00 7.71
C LYS A 21 0.53 13.36 7.73
N LYS A 22 0.11 14.27 8.62
CA LYS A 22 0.76 15.58 8.82
C LYS A 22 2.21 15.45 9.27
N GLY A 23 2.48 14.61 10.28
CA GLY A 23 3.82 14.39 10.80
C GLY A 23 4.74 13.74 9.75
N ARG A 24 4.27 12.71 9.03
CA ARG A 24 5.03 12.10 7.94
C ARG A 24 5.42 13.13 6.87
N ARG A 25 4.49 13.97 6.44
CA ARG A 25 4.75 15.03 5.45
C ARG A 25 5.71 16.10 5.98
N GLN A 26 5.59 16.50 7.25
CA GLN A 26 6.45 17.50 7.86
C GLN A 26 7.89 17.00 8.00
N HIS A 27 8.08 15.75 8.40
CA HIS A 27 9.40 15.16 8.60
C HIS A 27 9.95 14.44 7.37
N GLN A 28 9.16 14.30 6.30
CA GLN A 28 9.50 13.55 5.08
C GLN A 28 9.99 12.13 5.37
N ARG A 29 9.39 11.49 6.41
CA ARG A 29 9.75 10.16 6.92
C ARG A 29 8.51 9.39 7.34
N TYR A 30 8.63 8.07 7.41
CA TYR A 30 7.61 7.20 7.99
C TYR A 30 8.26 6.07 8.79
N LEU A 31 7.45 5.42 9.62
CA LEU A 31 7.87 4.36 10.51
C LEU A 31 7.43 3.01 9.95
N LEU A 32 8.34 2.06 9.91
CA LEU A 32 8.06 0.65 9.69
C LEU A 32 7.99 -0.03 11.06
N GLU A 33 7.00 -0.87 11.29
CA GLU A 33 6.79 -1.63 12.52
C GLU A 33 6.79 -3.13 12.21
N GLY A 34 7.68 -3.88 12.88
CA GLY A 34 7.78 -5.33 12.78
C GLY A 34 8.89 -5.84 11.87
N GLU A 35 9.38 -7.02 12.19
CA GLU A 35 10.56 -7.62 11.58
C GLU A 35 10.38 -7.84 10.07
N HIS A 36 9.24 -8.40 9.65
CA HIS A 36 8.99 -8.70 8.25
C HIS A 36 9.07 -7.45 7.37
N LEU A 37 8.43 -6.33 7.76
CA LEU A 37 8.49 -5.09 6.97
C LEU A 37 9.89 -4.49 6.90
N VAL A 38 10.67 -4.61 7.98
CA VAL A 38 12.06 -4.15 7.99
C VAL A 38 12.91 -5.02 7.07
N GLN A 39 12.74 -6.34 7.09
CA GLN A 39 13.45 -7.26 6.20
C GLN A 39 13.13 -7.01 4.73
N GLU A 40 11.84 -6.86 4.37
CA GLU A 40 11.40 -6.56 3.01
C GLU A 40 11.98 -5.21 2.51
N ALA A 41 11.97 -4.18 3.36
CA ALA A 41 12.58 -2.90 3.02
C ALA A 41 14.10 -3.04 2.74
N LEU A 42 14.81 -3.80 3.56
CA LEU A 42 16.24 -4.05 3.38
C LEU A 42 16.53 -4.89 2.13
N ALA A 43 15.74 -5.93 1.87
CA ALA A 43 15.86 -6.76 0.66
C ALA A 43 15.65 -5.92 -0.61
N ALA A 44 14.73 -4.95 -0.56
CA ALA A 44 14.50 -3.99 -1.63
C ALA A 44 15.51 -2.82 -1.64
N LYS A 45 16.55 -2.86 -0.79
CA LYS A 45 17.59 -1.82 -0.67
C LYS A 45 17.04 -0.43 -0.32
N VAL A 46 15.95 -0.38 0.44
CA VAL A 46 15.43 0.87 0.99
C VAL A 46 16.40 1.37 2.06
N GLU A 47 16.77 2.64 1.97
CA GLU A 47 17.65 3.27 2.95
C GLU A 47 16.90 3.46 4.28
N LEU A 48 17.41 2.82 5.34
CA LEU A 48 16.92 3.00 6.70
C LEU A 48 17.78 4.03 7.43
N SER A 49 17.18 5.10 7.89
CA SER A 49 17.91 6.15 8.61
C SER A 49 18.21 5.78 10.06
N GLN A 50 17.37 4.97 10.69
CA GLN A 50 17.49 4.57 12.10
C GLN A 50 16.70 3.29 12.37
N LEU A 51 17.23 2.42 13.22
CA LEU A 51 16.54 1.27 13.82
C LEU A 51 16.33 1.50 15.31
N TYR A 52 15.19 1.05 15.83
CA TYR A 52 14.88 1.02 17.26
C TYR A 52 14.49 -0.40 17.63
N VAL A 53 15.19 -0.98 18.59
CA VAL A 53 15.00 -2.40 18.95
C VAL A 53 14.97 -2.60 20.45
N THR A 54 14.23 -3.59 20.89
CA THR A 54 14.27 -4.06 22.29
C THR A 54 15.39 -5.10 22.48
N GLN A 55 15.80 -5.29 23.74
CA GLN A 55 16.77 -6.35 24.07
C GLN A 55 16.26 -7.74 23.72
N ASP A 56 14.95 -7.95 23.88
CA ASP A 56 14.32 -9.22 23.53
C ASP A 56 14.43 -9.51 22.04
N PHE A 57 14.18 -8.49 21.18
CA PHE A 57 14.38 -8.65 19.74
C PHE A 57 15.84 -8.98 19.40
N ILE A 58 16.82 -8.30 20.02
CA ILE A 58 18.25 -8.57 19.78
C ILE A 58 18.59 -10.04 20.09
N ASN A 59 18.06 -10.58 21.19
CA ASN A 59 18.33 -11.96 21.62
C ASN A 59 17.77 -13.00 20.64
N HIS A 60 16.76 -12.64 19.85
CA HIS A 60 16.08 -13.49 18.87
C HIS A 60 16.37 -13.09 17.41
N ASP A 61 17.31 -12.16 17.17
CA ASP A 61 17.68 -11.68 15.82
C ASP A 61 18.40 -12.77 15.00
N VAL A 62 17.61 -13.70 14.48
CA VAL A 62 18.09 -14.84 13.68
C VAL A 62 18.67 -14.41 12.33
N HIS A 63 18.33 -13.24 11.85
CA HIS A 63 18.79 -12.68 10.58
C HIS A 63 20.01 -11.76 10.70
N HIS A 64 20.52 -11.60 11.93
CA HIS A 64 21.69 -10.76 12.25
C HIS A 64 21.57 -9.30 11.76
N LEU A 65 20.35 -8.75 11.70
CA LEU A 65 20.05 -7.39 11.28
C LEU A 65 20.81 -6.36 12.14
N ILE A 66 20.84 -6.59 13.45
CA ILE A 66 21.48 -5.65 14.39
C ILE A 66 22.99 -5.60 14.20
N LYS A 67 23.63 -6.72 13.85
CA LYS A 67 25.06 -6.74 13.56
C LYS A 67 25.40 -5.91 12.32
N GLN A 68 24.56 -5.98 11.31
CA GLN A 68 24.73 -5.27 10.04
C GLN A 68 24.47 -3.77 10.17
N TYR A 69 23.50 -3.37 11.01
CA TYR A 69 23.06 -1.98 11.18
C TYR A 69 23.38 -1.41 12.58
N HIS A 70 24.42 -1.89 13.23
CA HIS A 70 24.78 -1.56 14.61
C HIS A 70 24.86 -0.05 14.87
N ASP A 71 25.49 0.72 13.99
CA ASP A 71 25.72 2.16 14.17
C ASP A 71 24.43 2.99 14.00
N GLN A 72 23.44 2.45 13.31
CA GLN A 72 22.13 3.06 13.09
C GLN A 72 21.08 2.54 14.10
N THR A 73 21.48 1.67 15.04
CA THR A 73 20.56 1.03 15.96
C THR A 73 20.56 1.72 17.32
N THR A 74 19.37 1.97 17.83
CA THR A 74 19.10 2.46 19.18
C THR A 74 18.35 1.39 19.96
N LEU A 75 18.89 1.01 21.12
CA LEU A 75 18.22 0.12 22.07
C LEU A 75 17.13 0.89 22.81
N ILE A 76 15.93 0.31 22.90
CA ILE A 76 14.78 0.87 23.59
C ILE A 76 14.20 -0.13 24.60
N THR A 77 13.54 0.38 25.65
CA THR A 77 12.83 -0.49 26.59
C THR A 77 11.51 -1.01 26.00
N PRO A 78 10.94 -2.11 26.56
CA PRO A 78 9.62 -2.60 26.15
C PRO A 78 8.51 -1.54 26.28
N GLU A 79 8.57 -0.67 27.29
CA GLU A 79 7.60 0.42 27.47
C GLU A 79 7.71 1.47 26.36
N VAL A 80 8.93 1.77 25.92
CA VAL A 80 9.15 2.68 24.78
C VAL A 80 8.64 2.02 23.50
N ALA A 81 8.94 0.73 23.26
CA ALA A 81 8.46 -0.02 22.11
C ALA A 81 6.91 -0.05 22.09
N GLN A 82 6.27 -0.37 23.21
CA GLN A 82 4.82 -0.36 23.33
C GLN A 82 4.23 1.04 23.03
N SER A 83 4.93 2.08 23.44
CA SER A 83 4.48 3.46 23.20
C SER A 83 4.63 3.93 21.75
N LEU A 84 5.49 3.29 20.96
CA LEU A 84 5.70 3.52 19.52
C LEU A 84 4.81 2.64 18.65
N ALA A 85 4.34 1.51 19.17
CA ALA A 85 3.58 0.56 18.40
C ALA A 85 2.14 1.02 18.14
N GLU A 86 1.61 0.66 16.98
CA GLU A 86 0.17 0.65 16.70
C GLU A 86 -0.43 -0.77 16.81
N THR A 87 0.40 -1.78 17.03
CA THR A 87 -0.03 -3.14 17.37
C THR A 87 -0.15 -3.34 18.87
N ILE A 88 -1.03 -4.25 19.28
CA ILE A 88 -1.24 -4.60 20.70
C ILE A 88 0.03 -5.25 21.29
N THR A 89 0.67 -6.12 20.52
CA THR A 89 1.89 -6.84 20.93
C THR A 89 2.98 -6.57 19.89
N PRO A 90 3.82 -5.53 20.10
CA PRO A 90 4.89 -5.22 19.15
C PRO A 90 6.01 -6.26 19.19
N GLN A 91 6.60 -6.54 18.03
CA GLN A 91 7.75 -7.43 17.89
C GLN A 91 9.06 -6.81 18.41
N GLY A 92 9.04 -5.56 18.85
CA GLY A 92 10.22 -4.90 19.42
C GLY A 92 11.24 -4.41 18.41
N ILE A 93 10.86 -4.28 17.13
CA ILE A 93 11.68 -3.65 16.07
C ILE A 93 10.87 -2.60 15.31
N PHE A 94 11.52 -1.45 15.08
CA PHE A 94 10.99 -0.34 14.28
C PHE A 94 12.12 0.23 13.43
N ALA A 95 11.77 0.66 12.21
CA ALA A 95 12.73 1.36 11.35
C ALA A 95 12.15 2.68 10.84
N VAL A 96 13.01 3.68 10.69
CA VAL A 96 12.66 4.97 10.08
C VAL A 96 13.24 5.03 8.69
N THR A 97 12.40 5.36 7.72
CA THR A 97 12.83 5.55 6.34
C THR A 97 12.24 6.82 5.72
N ASN A 98 12.81 7.26 4.61
CA ASN A 98 12.38 8.46 3.92
C ASN A 98 11.05 8.27 3.19
N LEU A 99 10.21 9.30 3.22
CA LEU A 99 8.98 9.35 2.46
C LEU A 99 9.31 9.66 0.99
N VAL A 100 9.31 8.62 0.16
CA VAL A 100 9.53 8.79 -1.28
C VAL A 100 8.19 8.93 -1.97
N LYS A 101 8.03 10.00 -2.77
CA LYS A 101 6.89 10.16 -3.67
C LYS A 101 7.39 9.93 -5.09
N PRO A 102 7.19 8.74 -5.64
CA PRO A 102 7.60 8.47 -7.02
C PRO A 102 6.82 9.37 -7.97
N ALA A 103 7.50 9.86 -9.01
CA ALA A 103 6.83 10.54 -10.12
C ALA A 103 6.04 9.51 -10.93
N LEU A 104 4.85 9.89 -11.40
CA LEU A 104 4.07 9.06 -12.31
C LEU A 104 4.89 8.75 -13.58
N PRO A 105 4.73 7.55 -14.15
CA PRO A 105 5.38 7.23 -15.42
C PRO A 105 4.86 8.14 -16.54
N THR A 106 5.73 8.50 -17.46
CA THR A 106 5.36 9.24 -18.68
C THR A 106 4.88 8.31 -19.79
N SER A 107 5.24 7.04 -19.71
CA SER A 107 4.80 5.98 -20.62
C SER A 107 4.17 4.85 -19.82
N TRP A 108 2.95 4.49 -20.22
CA TRP A 108 2.17 3.43 -19.59
C TRP A 108 2.29 2.15 -20.42
N SER A 109 2.55 1.03 -19.75
CA SER A 109 2.58 -0.29 -20.34
C SER A 109 2.29 -1.35 -19.29
N GLY A 110 1.81 -2.53 -19.73
CA GLY A 110 1.44 -3.62 -18.82
C GLY A 110 0.11 -3.35 -18.11
N GLN A 111 -0.04 -3.93 -16.95
CA GLN A 111 -1.31 -4.01 -16.22
C GLN A 111 -1.25 -3.12 -14.99
N TRP A 112 -2.29 -2.33 -14.76
CA TRP A 112 -2.35 -1.31 -13.71
C TRP A 112 -3.61 -1.42 -12.87
N LEU A 113 -3.50 -1.18 -11.57
CA LEU A 113 -4.64 -1.05 -10.67
C LEU A 113 -4.80 0.42 -10.28
N LEU A 114 -6.01 0.96 -10.46
CA LEU A 114 -6.39 2.30 -10.04
C LEU A 114 -7.41 2.18 -8.89
N LEU A 115 -7.20 2.90 -7.80
CA LEU A 115 -8.07 2.87 -6.63
C LEU A 115 -8.75 4.22 -6.43
N ASP A 116 -10.06 4.29 -6.70
CA ASP A 116 -10.85 5.50 -6.58
C ASP A 116 -11.52 5.58 -5.21
N GLN A 117 -11.04 6.49 -4.36
CA GLN A 117 -11.61 6.80 -3.04
C GLN A 117 -11.76 5.58 -2.11
N VAL A 118 -10.88 4.60 -2.20
CA VAL A 118 -10.89 3.44 -1.30
C VAL A 118 -10.41 3.86 0.08
N GLN A 119 -11.26 3.63 1.11
CA GLN A 119 -11.05 4.18 2.45
C GLN A 119 -10.56 3.16 3.48
N ASP A 120 -10.88 1.87 3.31
CA ASP A 120 -10.44 0.86 4.28
C ASP A 120 -8.97 0.51 4.10
N PRO A 121 -8.13 0.68 5.15
CA PRO A 121 -6.71 0.37 5.09
C PRO A 121 -6.39 -1.10 4.77
N GLY A 122 -7.25 -2.02 5.22
CA GLY A 122 -7.10 -3.45 4.95
C GLY A 122 -7.34 -3.78 3.49
N ASN A 123 -8.39 -3.19 2.88
CA ASN A 123 -8.71 -3.35 1.47
C ASN A 123 -7.57 -2.82 0.59
N VAL A 124 -7.11 -1.58 0.84
CA VAL A 124 -6.00 -1.00 0.06
C VAL A 124 -4.76 -1.87 0.15
N GLY A 125 -4.34 -2.25 1.36
CA GLY A 125 -3.15 -3.07 1.53
C GLY A 125 -3.28 -4.45 0.87
N THR A 126 -4.45 -5.09 0.99
CA THR A 126 -4.74 -6.37 0.33
C THR A 126 -4.70 -6.24 -1.18
N MET A 127 -5.27 -5.18 -1.76
CA MET A 127 -5.26 -4.95 -3.21
C MET A 127 -3.85 -4.68 -3.74
N VAL A 128 -3.02 -3.90 -3.04
CA VAL A 128 -1.62 -3.68 -3.42
C VAL A 128 -0.83 -5.00 -3.38
N ARG A 129 -0.99 -5.80 -2.31
CA ARG A 129 -0.35 -7.11 -2.20
C ARG A 129 -0.81 -8.07 -3.30
N THR A 130 -2.08 -8.05 -3.64
CA THR A 130 -2.64 -8.88 -4.72
C THR A 130 -2.15 -8.43 -6.09
N ALA A 131 -2.01 -7.12 -6.32
CA ALA A 131 -1.45 -6.55 -7.54
C ALA A 131 0.02 -6.96 -7.75
N ASP A 132 0.83 -6.95 -6.68
CA ASP A 132 2.19 -7.47 -6.67
C ASP A 132 2.22 -8.96 -7.04
N ALA A 133 1.42 -9.79 -6.35
CA ALA A 133 1.32 -11.23 -6.60
C ALA A 133 0.81 -11.55 -8.02
N ALA A 134 -0.04 -10.71 -8.61
CA ALA A 134 -0.51 -10.83 -9.97
C ALA A 134 0.48 -10.28 -11.02
N GLY A 135 1.58 -9.66 -10.61
CA GLY A 135 2.63 -9.13 -11.49
C GLY A 135 2.25 -7.84 -12.22
N LEU A 136 1.35 -7.04 -11.66
CA LEU A 136 1.00 -5.72 -12.20
C LEU A 136 2.21 -4.77 -12.21
N LYS A 137 2.16 -3.75 -13.04
CA LYS A 137 3.24 -2.75 -13.16
C LYS A 137 3.18 -1.68 -12.08
N GLY A 138 2.03 -1.48 -11.46
CA GLY A 138 1.88 -0.52 -10.37
C GLY A 138 0.44 -0.31 -9.94
N VAL A 139 0.29 0.45 -8.87
CA VAL A 139 -0.99 0.86 -8.31
C VAL A 139 -1.03 2.37 -8.20
N VAL A 140 -2.12 3.01 -8.62
CA VAL A 140 -2.35 4.45 -8.45
C VAL A 140 -3.58 4.65 -7.58
N LEU A 141 -3.42 5.32 -6.45
CA LEU A 141 -4.53 5.70 -5.58
C LEU A 141 -4.95 7.14 -5.85
N SER A 142 -6.26 7.41 -5.82
CA SER A 142 -6.75 8.77 -5.76
C SER A 142 -6.26 9.50 -4.51
N SER A 143 -6.17 10.83 -4.56
CA SER A 143 -5.72 11.65 -3.42
C SER A 143 -6.61 11.52 -2.19
N ASP A 144 -7.88 11.13 -2.41
CA ASP A 144 -8.90 10.94 -1.38
C ASP A 144 -8.94 9.51 -0.83
N SER A 145 -8.15 8.59 -1.38
CA SER A 145 -7.98 7.25 -0.80
C SER A 145 -7.14 7.32 0.49
N VAL A 146 -7.19 6.23 1.26
CA VAL A 146 -6.39 6.11 2.50
C VAL A 146 -4.90 6.28 2.22
N ASP A 147 -4.18 6.84 3.18
CA ASP A 147 -2.73 7.06 3.06
C ASP A 147 -1.97 5.73 3.18
N VAL A 148 -1.25 5.36 2.12
CA VAL A 148 -0.49 4.11 2.02
C VAL A 148 0.61 3.95 3.09
N TYR A 149 1.05 5.07 3.68
CA TYR A 149 2.05 5.07 4.75
C TYR A 149 1.45 4.90 6.16
N GLN A 150 0.15 4.70 6.31
CA GLN A 150 -0.44 4.30 7.58
C GLN A 150 0.03 2.89 7.95
N SER A 151 0.39 2.68 9.21
CA SER A 151 0.87 1.40 9.71
C SER A 151 -0.09 0.23 9.40
N LYS A 152 -1.42 0.44 9.51
CA LYS A 152 -2.42 -0.58 9.15
C LYS A 152 -2.36 -0.96 7.67
N VAL A 153 -2.16 0.01 6.76
CA VAL A 153 -2.01 -0.25 5.31
C VAL A 153 -0.70 -0.99 5.06
N GLN A 154 0.41 -0.52 5.63
CA GLN A 154 1.72 -1.14 5.47
C GLN A 154 1.73 -2.61 5.92
N ARG A 155 1.13 -2.90 7.08
CA ARG A 155 0.98 -4.29 7.55
C ARG A 155 0.14 -5.14 6.59
N ALA A 156 -0.93 -4.59 6.01
CA ALA A 156 -1.76 -5.32 5.06
C ALA A 156 -1.04 -5.55 3.71
N MET A 157 -0.16 -4.64 3.28
CA MET A 157 0.67 -4.79 2.08
C MET A 157 1.77 -5.85 2.24
N GLN A 158 2.20 -6.17 3.46
CA GLN A 158 3.20 -7.21 3.73
C GLN A 158 4.50 -7.07 2.91
N GLY A 159 4.98 -5.82 2.73
CA GLY A 159 6.22 -5.56 1.98
C GLY A 159 6.03 -5.27 0.49
N SER A 160 4.86 -5.56 -0.11
CA SER A 160 4.61 -5.36 -1.56
C SER A 160 4.83 -3.92 -2.03
N GLN A 161 4.73 -2.93 -1.14
CA GLN A 161 5.07 -1.53 -1.46
C GLN A 161 6.54 -1.30 -1.82
N PHE A 162 7.40 -2.27 -1.55
CA PHE A 162 8.82 -2.21 -1.91
C PHE A 162 9.12 -2.94 -3.22
N HIS A 163 8.20 -3.77 -3.72
CA HIS A 163 8.33 -4.54 -4.96
C HIS A 163 7.60 -3.88 -6.12
N LEU A 164 6.47 -3.26 -5.83
CA LEU A 164 5.54 -2.69 -6.79
C LEU A 164 5.42 -1.17 -6.57
N PRO A 165 5.59 -0.31 -7.59
CA PRO A 165 5.41 1.13 -7.44
C PRO A 165 3.97 1.48 -7.06
N VAL A 166 3.81 2.26 -6.00
CA VAL A 166 2.52 2.76 -5.51
C VAL A 166 2.51 4.28 -5.55
N PHE A 167 1.57 4.83 -6.31
CA PHE A 167 1.45 6.27 -6.55
C PHE A 167 0.18 6.83 -5.90
N THR A 168 0.19 8.12 -5.61
CA THR A 168 -1.02 8.87 -5.24
C THR A 168 -1.16 10.04 -6.20
N ALA A 169 -2.26 10.10 -6.94
CA ALA A 169 -2.51 11.13 -7.95
C ALA A 169 -4.02 11.37 -8.17
N ASP A 170 -4.35 12.43 -8.90
CA ASP A 170 -5.67 12.57 -9.51
C ASP A 170 -5.82 11.54 -10.63
N LEU A 171 -6.87 10.73 -10.57
CA LEU A 171 -7.08 9.64 -11.53
C LEU A 171 -7.57 10.13 -12.89
N LEU A 172 -8.24 11.27 -12.98
CA LEU A 172 -8.76 11.78 -14.27
C LEU A 172 -7.63 12.02 -15.30
N PRO A 173 -6.55 12.77 -14.97
CA PRO A 173 -5.40 12.89 -15.86
C PRO A 173 -4.70 11.56 -16.15
N VAL A 174 -4.63 10.65 -15.18
CA VAL A 174 -4.01 9.33 -15.34
C VAL A 174 -4.77 8.50 -16.38
N VAL A 175 -6.10 8.40 -16.25
CA VAL A 175 -6.98 7.71 -17.20
C VAL A 175 -6.84 8.31 -18.59
N THR A 176 -6.88 9.65 -18.71
CA THR A 176 -6.71 10.34 -19.98
C THR A 176 -5.38 9.98 -20.66
N GLN A 177 -4.28 9.98 -19.91
CA GLN A 177 -2.96 9.62 -20.45
C GLN A 177 -2.88 8.15 -20.89
N MET A 178 -3.48 7.24 -20.11
CA MET A 178 -3.54 5.82 -20.47
C MET A 178 -4.30 5.62 -21.78
N GLN A 179 -5.47 6.23 -21.94
CA GLN A 179 -6.28 6.14 -23.16
C GLN A 179 -5.58 6.76 -24.37
N GLN A 180 -4.90 7.91 -24.22
CA GLN A 180 -4.07 8.49 -25.29
C GLN A 180 -2.98 7.55 -25.77
N GLN A 181 -2.47 6.68 -24.88
CA GLN A 181 -1.48 5.64 -25.18
C GLN A 181 -2.11 4.29 -25.56
N LYS A 182 -3.42 4.27 -25.80
CA LYS A 182 -4.19 3.07 -26.21
C LYS A 182 -4.15 1.94 -25.18
N ILE A 183 -4.05 2.29 -23.89
CA ILE A 183 -4.24 1.36 -22.78
C ILE A 183 -5.73 1.35 -22.44
N PRO A 184 -6.45 0.25 -22.62
CA PRO A 184 -7.85 0.17 -22.25
C PRO A 184 -8.01 0.31 -20.73
N VAL A 185 -8.98 1.12 -20.31
CA VAL A 185 -9.28 1.37 -18.91
C VAL A 185 -10.67 0.83 -18.59
N TRP A 186 -10.74 -0.12 -17.69
CA TRP A 186 -11.98 -0.77 -17.27
C TRP A 186 -12.41 -0.32 -15.89
N GLY A 187 -13.66 0.11 -15.76
CA GLY A 187 -14.30 0.42 -14.49
C GLY A 187 -15.01 -0.80 -13.91
N THR A 188 -15.13 -0.88 -12.60
CA THR A 188 -15.90 -1.94 -11.93
C THR A 188 -17.24 -1.38 -11.45
N LEU A 189 -18.33 -1.97 -11.91
CA LEU A 189 -19.68 -1.60 -11.52
C LEU A 189 -20.52 -2.83 -11.22
N VAL A 190 -21.50 -2.68 -10.30
CA VAL A 190 -22.58 -3.62 -10.11
C VAL A 190 -23.82 -3.04 -10.80
N ASP A 191 -23.81 -3.04 -12.15
CA ASP A 191 -24.87 -2.45 -12.97
C ASP A 191 -25.16 -3.33 -14.21
N ARG A 192 -26.42 -3.28 -14.68
CA ARG A 192 -26.86 -4.00 -15.88
C ARG A 192 -26.23 -3.50 -17.19
N GLN A 193 -25.66 -2.28 -17.18
CA GLN A 193 -24.97 -1.71 -18.35
C GLN A 193 -23.51 -2.20 -18.47
N ALA A 194 -22.97 -2.78 -17.39
CA ALA A 194 -21.65 -3.38 -17.41
C ALA A 194 -21.67 -4.76 -18.08
N ILE A 195 -20.56 -5.19 -18.66
CA ILE A 195 -20.42 -6.54 -19.22
C ILE A 195 -19.74 -7.48 -18.22
N SER A 196 -20.00 -8.78 -18.32
CA SER A 196 -19.26 -9.75 -17.51
C SER A 196 -17.77 -9.70 -17.84
N TYR A 197 -16.91 -9.70 -16.82
CA TYR A 197 -15.45 -9.76 -17.01
C TYR A 197 -15.01 -10.94 -17.87
N GLN A 198 -15.80 -12.02 -17.90
CA GLN A 198 -15.56 -13.22 -18.72
C GLN A 198 -15.65 -12.96 -20.22
N GLN A 199 -16.24 -11.85 -20.64
CA GLN A 199 -16.35 -11.43 -22.04
C GLN A 199 -15.15 -10.57 -22.48
N ILE A 200 -14.27 -10.20 -21.55
CA ILE A 200 -13.05 -9.45 -21.85
C ILE A 200 -12.00 -10.43 -22.38
N ALA A 201 -11.51 -10.18 -23.59
CA ALA A 201 -10.39 -10.94 -24.11
C ALA A 201 -9.10 -10.59 -23.37
N PRO A 202 -8.22 -11.55 -23.07
CA PRO A 202 -6.92 -11.28 -22.45
C PRO A 202 -6.11 -10.24 -23.23
N GLN A 203 -5.52 -9.29 -22.51
CA GLN A 203 -4.71 -8.22 -23.11
C GLN A 203 -3.43 -8.01 -22.28
N ALA A 204 -2.34 -7.68 -22.97
CA ALA A 204 -1.05 -7.41 -22.32
C ALA A 204 -1.04 -6.09 -21.54
N ASN A 205 -1.83 -5.11 -21.99
CA ASN A 205 -1.89 -3.77 -21.41
C ASN A 205 -3.33 -3.43 -21.06
N TRP A 206 -3.57 -3.03 -19.82
CA TRP A 206 -4.87 -2.56 -19.35
C TRP A 206 -4.76 -1.85 -18.00
N ALA A 207 -5.76 -1.07 -17.64
CA ALA A 207 -5.95 -0.55 -16.31
C ALA A 207 -7.33 -0.93 -15.77
N LEU A 208 -7.39 -1.33 -14.50
CA LEU A 208 -8.60 -1.68 -13.79
C LEU A 208 -8.84 -0.64 -12.69
N ILE A 209 -10.02 -0.02 -12.67
CA ILE A 209 -10.42 0.91 -11.61
C ILE A 209 -11.34 0.21 -10.62
N MET A 210 -10.93 0.18 -9.35
CA MET A 210 -11.76 -0.25 -8.22
C MET A 210 -12.27 0.98 -7.49
N GLY A 211 -13.57 1.02 -7.22
CA GLY A 211 -14.22 2.15 -6.56
C GLY A 211 -14.31 2.03 -5.05
N ASN A 212 -14.92 3.05 -4.43
CA ASN A 212 -15.23 3.12 -3.01
C ASN A 212 -16.16 1.98 -2.58
N GLU A 213 -15.98 1.48 -1.35
CA GLU A 213 -16.71 0.34 -0.82
C GLU A 213 -18.22 0.58 -0.70
N ALA A 214 -18.63 1.81 -0.43
CA ALA A 214 -20.05 2.16 -0.23
C ALA A 214 -20.69 2.79 -1.48
N HIS A 215 -19.92 3.54 -2.27
CA HIS A 215 -20.45 4.38 -3.36
C HIS A 215 -20.05 3.91 -4.75
N GLY A 216 -19.17 2.91 -4.85
CA GLY A 216 -18.61 2.46 -6.13
C GLY A 216 -17.68 3.48 -6.76
N LEU A 217 -17.60 3.49 -8.09
CA LEU A 217 -16.79 4.43 -8.85
C LEU A 217 -17.45 5.81 -8.93
N ASN A 218 -16.63 6.84 -8.90
CA ASN A 218 -17.05 8.20 -9.22
C ASN A 218 -17.67 8.25 -10.63
N SER A 219 -18.80 8.96 -10.78
CA SER A 219 -19.56 9.04 -12.04
C SER A 219 -18.73 9.59 -13.21
N THR A 220 -17.84 10.55 -12.97
CA THR A 220 -16.95 11.09 -13.99
C THR A 220 -15.96 10.04 -14.48
N LEU A 221 -15.34 9.27 -13.57
CA LEU A 221 -14.46 8.17 -13.93
C LEU A 221 -15.22 7.07 -14.67
N THR A 222 -16.42 6.72 -14.19
CA THR A 222 -17.30 5.73 -14.85
C THR A 222 -17.59 6.10 -16.31
N ALA A 223 -17.85 7.38 -16.59
CA ALA A 223 -18.12 7.86 -17.93
C ALA A 223 -16.87 7.90 -18.84
N MET A 224 -15.68 7.96 -18.24
CA MET A 224 -14.40 7.96 -18.97
C MET A 224 -13.86 6.57 -19.30
N THR A 225 -14.32 5.52 -18.62
CA THR A 225 -13.84 4.16 -18.87
C THR A 225 -14.20 3.69 -20.27
N ASP A 226 -13.33 2.91 -20.90
CA ASP A 226 -13.60 2.30 -22.21
C ASP A 226 -14.67 1.22 -22.10
N GLN A 227 -14.74 0.54 -20.95
CA GLN A 227 -15.74 -0.46 -20.62
C GLN A 227 -15.94 -0.56 -19.11
N ASN A 228 -17.18 -0.72 -18.68
CA ASN A 228 -17.49 -1.10 -17.30
C ASN A 228 -17.74 -2.60 -17.21
N ILE A 229 -17.14 -3.26 -16.23
CA ILE A 229 -17.19 -4.72 -16.05
C ILE A 229 -17.73 -5.10 -14.67
N TYR A 230 -18.35 -6.27 -14.58
CA TYR A 230 -18.83 -6.83 -13.33
C TYR A 230 -18.47 -8.30 -13.18
N ILE A 231 -18.50 -8.80 -11.95
CA ILE A 231 -18.38 -10.21 -11.60
C ILE A 231 -19.79 -10.79 -11.46
N PRO A 232 -20.21 -11.76 -12.27
CA PRO A 232 -21.50 -12.42 -12.12
C PRO A 232 -21.56 -13.15 -10.78
N LEU A 233 -22.60 -12.85 -9.98
CA LEU A 233 -22.86 -13.51 -8.71
C LEU A 233 -24.02 -14.46 -8.87
N SER A 234 -23.85 -15.74 -8.51
CA SER A 234 -24.90 -16.76 -8.56
C SER A 234 -25.66 -16.93 -7.25
N GLY A 235 -25.19 -16.33 -6.17
CA GLY A 235 -25.80 -16.37 -4.85
C GLY A 235 -26.70 -15.18 -4.57
N GLN A 236 -27.09 -15.01 -3.29
CA GLN A 236 -27.94 -13.92 -2.82
C GLN A 236 -27.16 -12.68 -2.34
N ALA A 237 -25.82 -12.74 -2.33
CA ALA A 237 -25.00 -11.59 -1.98
C ALA A 237 -25.15 -10.48 -3.02
N GLU A 238 -25.30 -9.23 -2.58
CA GLU A 238 -25.44 -8.07 -3.46
C GLU A 238 -24.10 -7.69 -4.10
N SER A 239 -22.98 -7.90 -3.42
CA SER A 239 -21.64 -7.55 -3.87
C SER A 239 -20.57 -8.42 -3.19
N LEU A 240 -19.35 -8.35 -3.70
CA LEU A 240 -18.15 -8.86 -3.05
C LEU A 240 -17.40 -7.72 -2.32
N ASN A 241 -16.62 -8.06 -1.30
CA ASN A 241 -15.63 -7.13 -0.77
C ASN A 241 -14.73 -6.64 -1.91
N VAL A 242 -14.40 -5.34 -1.93
CA VAL A 242 -13.67 -4.70 -3.03
C VAL A 242 -12.29 -5.33 -3.28
N ALA A 243 -11.58 -5.76 -2.23
CA ALA A 243 -10.29 -6.41 -2.40
C ALA A 243 -10.41 -7.84 -2.94
N VAL A 244 -11.48 -8.56 -2.58
CA VAL A 244 -11.81 -9.87 -3.16
C VAL A 244 -12.15 -9.73 -4.64
N ALA A 245 -13.02 -8.77 -4.99
CA ALA A 245 -13.37 -8.48 -6.38
C ALA A 245 -12.15 -8.11 -7.22
N ALA A 246 -11.28 -7.23 -6.69
CA ALA A 246 -10.02 -6.86 -7.33
C ALA A 246 -9.13 -8.08 -7.59
N GLY A 247 -9.01 -8.98 -6.61
CA GLY A 247 -8.24 -10.21 -6.75
C GLY A 247 -8.77 -11.11 -7.88
N VAL A 248 -10.08 -11.37 -7.90
CA VAL A 248 -10.71 -12.14 -8.98
C VAL A 248 -10.42 -11.53 -10.34
N LEU A 249 -10.62 -10.22 -10.50
CA LEU A 249 -10.43 -9.53 -11.77
C LEU A 249 -8.96 -9.49 -12.20
N MET A 250 -8.04 -9.12 -11.32
CA MET A 250 -6.61 -9.05 -11.64
C MET A 250 -6.04 -10.39 -12.12
N PHE A 251 -6.46 -11.51 -11.52
CA PHE A 251 -6.00 -12.83 -11.93
C PHE A 251 -6.71 -13.39 -13.16
N SER A 252 -7.93 -12.92 -13.45
CA SER A 252 -8.72 -13.40 -14.60
C SER A 252 -8.46 -12.63 -15.90
N LEU A 253 -8.01 -11.38 -15.80
CA LEU A 253 -7.82 -10.48 -16.96
C LEU A 253 -6.39 -10.48 -17.51
N ARG A 254 -5.48 -11.23 -16.93
CA ARG A 254 -4.07 -11.33 -17.34
C ARG A 254 -3.83 -12.45 -18.37
#